data_aa6b2dee2b8ec1b425a38d62da0e6969
#
_entry.id   aa6b2dee2b8ec1b425a38d62da0e6969
#
_cell.length_a   1.000
_cell.length_b   1.000
_cell.length_c   1.000
_cell.angle_alpha   90.00
_cell.angle_beta   90.00
_cell.angle_gamma   90.00
#
_symmetry.space_group_name_H-M   'P 1'
#
loop_
_entity.id
_entity.type
_entity.pdbx_description
1 polymer ?
#
loop_
_entity_poly.entity_id
_entity_poly.type
_entity_poly.pdbx_seq_one_letter_code
_entity_poly.pdbx_strand_id
1 'polypeptide(L)'
;MSRASRARRVVTAAAFGGGGLGALSAAAVGVIYGETKLARRRIAPAETDPPRADGTWSAPALDTTAEPLVLAMLGDSSAAGYGVHVDADTPAAKIAVGLSRLSQRPVRLRNVAMVGAQTSDLMRQVALVVSERPDLAVIMVGANDVTHRIRASESVRHLNAALAALSEAGVDFVLGTCPDLGTIRPIAQPLRWLARRLSRTLAAAQAVAVVGAGGRAVSLGDILGREFAARREFFSDDQFHPSAIGYARAAEVLLPSAAAALGLTTVSQPAGPFTSTRARPVARAAARAASLPGTEVVGAEVRGERTGRRGPWARLTRRRTETVIPTTSTDADPRQPATMGRTDQSV
;
A
#
# COMPACT_ATOMS: atom_id res chain seq x y z
N MET A 1 39.64 -31.39 44.37
CA MET A 1 39.34 -31.23 42.94
C MET A 1 40.28 -30.21 42.34
N SER A 2 41.15 -30.61 41.39
CA SER A 2 42.21 -29.75 40.89
C SER A 2 41.69 -28.65 39.93
N ARG A 3 42.40 -27.52 39.88
CA ARG A 3 42.09 -26.41 38.91
C ARG A 3 42.01 -26.91 37.46
N ALA A 4 42.73 -27.94 37.11
CA ALA A 4 42.74 -28.59 35.81
C ALA A 4 41.37 -29.25 35.47
N SER A 5 40.67 -29.85 36.43
CA SER A 5 39.37 -30.47 36.20
C SER A 5 38.24 -29.43 36.03
N ARG A 6 38.35 -28.25 36.62
CA ARG A 6 37.40 -27.11 36.39
C ARG A 6 37.64 -26.49 35.02
N ALA A 7 38.88 -26.27 34.61
CA ALA A 7 39.20 -25.73 33.29
C ALA A 7 38.69 -26.65 32.16
N ARG A 8 38.89 -27.98 32.26
CA ARG A 8 38.32 -28.92 31.29
C ARG A 8 36.81 -28.88 31.22
N ARG A 9 36.07 -28.79 32.33
CA ARG A 9 34.60 -28.68 32.30
C ARG A 9 34.13 -27.38 31.68
N VAL A 10 34.80 -26.27 31.88
CA VAL A 10 34.45 -24.97 31.26
C VAL A 10 34.71 -25.01 29.77
N VAL A 11 35.84 -25.58 29.31
CA VAL A 11 36.14 -25.74 27.88
C VAL A 11 35.15 -26.70 27.21
N THR A 12 34.79 -27.81 27.87
CA THR A 12 33.80 -28.74 27.34
C THR A 12 32.43 -28.12 27.28
N ALA A 13 32.00 -27.36 28.31
CA ALA A 13 30.73 -26.65 28.31
C ALA A 13 30.68 -25.53 27.25
N ALA A 14 31.81 -24.83 27.01
CA ALA A 14 31.92 -23.82 25.97
C ALA A 14 31.90 -24.45 24.55
N ALA A 15 32.57 -25.60 24.36
CA ALA A 15 32.54 -26.32 23.09
C ALA A 15 31.18 -26.91 22.77
N PHE A 16 30.49 -27.50 23.76
CA PHE A 16 29.12 -27.99 23.57
C PHE A 16 28.08 -26.87 23.50
N GLY A 17 28.24 -25.76 24.27
CA GLY A 17 27.36 -24.60 24.22
C GLY A 17 27.50 -23.82 22.91
N GLY A 18 28.72 -23.61 22.41
CA GLY A 18 28.99 -22.94 21.14
C GLY A 18 28.54 -23.76 19.91
N GLY A 19 28.77 -25.09 19.96
CA GLY A 19 28.29 -25.99 18.89
C GLY A 19 26.77 -26.09 18.83
N GLY A 20 26.09 -26.13 19.97
CA GLY A 20 24.63 -26.16 20.05
C GLY A 20 23.98 -24.89 19.51
N LEU A 21 24.50 -23.70 19.86
CA LEU A 21 24.01 -22.41 19.34
C LEU A 21 24.27 -22.27 17.83
N GLY A 22 25.45 -22.75 17.35
CA GLY A 22 25.78 -22.79 15.93
C GLY A 22 24.84 -23.70 15.15
N ALA A 23 24.57 -24.91 15.65
CA ALA A 23 23.66 -25.86 15.02
C ALA A 23 22.19 -25.34 15.00
N LEU A 24 21.71 -24.73 16.09
CA LEU A 24 20.39 -24.12 16.13
C LEU A 24 20.25 -22.94 15.17
N SER A 25 21.30 -22.10 15.05
CA SER A 25 21.33 -21.00 14.09
C SER A 25 21.34 -21.50 12.65
N ALA A 26 22.13 -22.53 12.33
CA ALA A 26 22.15 -23.15 11.01
C ALA A 26 20.80 -23.80 10.66
N ALA A 27 20.16 -24.49 11.61
CA ALA A 27 18.84 -25.06 11.43
C ALA A 27 17.79 -23.99 11.17
N ALA A 28 17.79 -22.88 11.94
CA ALA A 28 16.88 -21.76 11.73
C ALA A 28 17.04 -21.11 10.35
N VAL A 29 18.30 -20.90 9.91
CA VAL A 29 18.60 -20.41 8.55
C VAL A 29 18.10 -21.38 7.49
N GLY A 30 18.34 -22.69 7.67
CA GLY A 30 17.87 -23.75 6.77
C GLY A 30 16.34 -23.79 6.65
N VAL A 31 15.62 -23.67 7.76
CA VAL A 31 14.14 -23.59 7.77
C VAL A 31 13.67 -22.35 7.00
N ILE A 32 14.21 -21.16 7.30
CA ILE A 32 13.84 -19.92 6.60
C ILE A 32 14.11 -20.01 5.10
N TYR A 33 15.24 -20.60 4.71
CA TYR A 33 15.59 -20.82 3.31
C TYR A 33 14.61 -21.79 2.63
N GLY A 34 14.31 -22.91 3.28
CA GLY A 34 13.33 -23.90 2.80
C GLY A 34 11.94 -23.30 2.63
N GLU A 35 11.49 -22.53 3.62
CA GLU A 35 10.19 -21.83 3.56
C GLU A 35 10.15 -20.78 2.44
N THR A 36 11.23 -20.04 2.23
CA THR A 36 11.32 -19.07 1.12
C THR A 36 11.16 -19.78 -0.23
N LYS A 37 11.86 -20.92 -0.43
CA LYS A 37 11.75 -21.71 -1.65
C LYS A 37 10.36 -22.30 -1.84
N LEU A 38 9.74 -22.76 -0.75
CA LEU A 38 8.38 -23.31 -0.77
C LEU A 38 7.33 -22.21 -1.05
N ALA A 39 7.46 -21.03 -0.42
CA ALA A 39 6.59 -19.88 -0.68
C ALA A 39 6.64 -19.45 -2.16
N ARG A 40 7.84 -19.34 -2.74
CA ARG A 40 8.01 -19.04 -4.18
C ARG A 40 7.39 -20.08 -5.11
N ARG A 41 7.28 -21.33 -4.69
CA ARG A 41 6.60 -22.39 -5.47
C ARG A 41 5.08 -22.36 -5.32
N ARG A 42 4.58 -21.84 -4.20
CA ARG A 42 3.13 -21.74 -3.90
C ARG A 42 2.50 -20.47 -4.44
N ILE A 43 3.29 -19.41 -4.56
CA ILE A 43 2.88 -18.15 -5.18
C ILE A 43 3.14 -18.33 -6.67
N ALA A 44 2.11 -18.79 -7.39
CA ALA A 44 2.19 -18.90 -8.85
C ALA A 44 2.36 -17.48 -9.44
N PRO A 45 3.22 -17.28 -10.46
CA PRO A 45 3.18 -16.05 -11.22
C PRO A 45 1.80 -15.94 -11.88
N ALA A 46 1.22 -14.74 -11.93
CA ALA A 46 0.01 -14.55 -12.72
C ALA A 46 0.33 -14.84 -14.19
N GLU A 47 -0.64 -15.42 -14.88
CA GLU A 47 -0.48 -15.86 -16.26
C GLU A 47 -0.39 -14.69 -17.27
N THR A 48 -0.76 -13.50 -16.83
CA THR A 48 -0.84 -12.29 -17.69
C THR A 48 -0.19 -11.08 -17.04
N ASP A 49 0.35 -10.19 -17.89
CA ASP A 49 0.80 -8.87 -17.48
C ASP A 49 -0.39 -8.03 -16.94
N PRO A 50 -0.11 -7.06 -16.04
CA PRO A 50 -1.16 -6.18 -15.55
C PRO A 50 -1.77 -5.37 -16.70
N PRO A 51 -3.08 -5.09 -16.66
CA PRO A 51 -3.74 -4.30 -17.69
C PRO A 51 -3.20 -2.86 -17.71
N ARG A 52 -3.12 -2.27 -18.89
CA ARG A 52 -2.67 -0.89 -19.05
C ARG A 52 -3.81 0.07 -18.75
N ALA A 53 -3.69 0.78 -17.63
CA ALA A 53 -4.67 1.76 -17.19
C ALA A 53 -4.36 3.21 -17.63
N ASP A 54 -3.33 3.41 -18.47
CA ASP A 54 -3.02 4.72 -19.03
C ASP A 54 -4.20 5.29 -19.82
N GLY A 55 -4.43 6.59 -19.73
CA GLY A 55 -5.52 7.25 -20.47
C GLY A 55 -6.30 8.24 -19.63
N THR A 56 -7.42 8.70 -20.16
CA THR A 56 -8.30 9.67 -19.49
C THR A 56 -9.46 8.93 -18.81
N TRP A 57 -9.62 9.18 -17.53
CA TRP A 57 -10.65 8.62 -16.67
C TRP A 57 -11.59 9.70 -16.18
N SER A 58 -12.87 9.45 -16.27
CA SER A 58 -13.91 10.36 -15.79
C SER A 58 -14.89 9.64 -14.88
N ALA A 59 -15.44 10.36 -13.91
CA ALA A 59 -16.56 9.86 -13.14
C ALA A 59 -17.77 9.62 -14.07
N PRO A 60 -18.63 8.62 -13.78
CA PRO A 60 -19.86 8.43 -14.54
C PRO A 60 -20.69 9.70 -14.61
N ALA A 61 -21.27 9.97 -15.78
CA ALA A 61 -22.10 11.16 -16.06
C ALA A 61 -21.38 12.51 -15.89
N LEU A 62 -20.05 12.54 -15.85
CA LEU A 62 -19.30 13.79 -15.88
C LEU A 62 -19.21 14.28 -17.34
N ASP A 63 -19.92 15.35 -17.63
CA ASP A 63 -19.81 16.11 -18.89
C ASP A 63 -19.11 17.44 -18.59
N THR A 64 -17.85 17.54 -18.97
CA THR A 64 -17.03 18.72 -18.71
C THR A 64 -15.94 18.88 -19.75
N THR A 65 -15.65 20.14 -20.10
CA THR A 65 -14.51 20.54 -20.93
C THR A 65 -13.33 21.04 -20.10
N ALA A 66 -13.36 20.84 -18.78
CA ALA A 66 -12.29 21.27 -17.88
C ALA A 66 -10.99 20.55 -18.20
N GLU A 67 -9.87 21.28 -18.06
CA GLU A 67 -8.53 20.72 -18.23
C GLU A 67 -8.33 19.51 -17.29
N PRO A 68 -7.87 18.37 -17.80
CA PRO A 68 -7.64 17.18 -16.97
C PRO A 68 -6.64 17.40 -15.85
N LEU A 69 -6.90 16.78 -14.70
CA LEU A 69 -5.84 16.55 -13.71
C LEU A 69 -4.87 15.50 -14.23
N VAL A 70 -3.58 15.66 -13.97
CA VAL A 70 -2.55 14.68 -14.37
C VAL A 70 -2.14 13.86 -13.16
N LEU A 71 -2.44 12.58 -13.19
CA LEU A 71 -2.11 11.61 -12.14
C LEU A 71 -1.01 10.67 -12.62
N ALA A 72 0.11 10.64 -11.91
CA ALA A 72 1.15 9.62 -12.10
C ALA A 72 1.01 8.50 -11.07
N MET A 73 1.08 7.24 -11.52
CA MET A 73 1.14 6.07 -10.66
C MET A 73 2.50 5.42 -10.78
N LEU A 74 3.20 5.30 -9.65
CA LEU A 74 4.56 4.76 -9.55
C LEU A 74 4.59 3.60 -8.56
N GLY A 75 5.53 2.70 -8.74
CA GLY A 75 5.77 1.64 -7.78
C GLY A 75 6.00 0.27 -8.37
N ASP A 76 5.53 -0.75 -7.66
CA ASP A 76 5.72 -2.15 -7.99
C ASP A 76 4.48 -2.79 -8.64
N SER A 77 4.40 -4.13 -8.61
CA SER A 77 3.27 -4.89 -9.14
C SER A 77 1.92 -4.46 -8.57
N SER A 78 1.86 -4.05 -7.30
CA SER A 78 0.62 -3.59 -6.67
C SER A 78 0.15 -2.26 -7.25
N ALA A 79 1.07 -1.36 -7.59
CA ALA A 79 0.75 -0.10 -8.26
C ALA A 79 0.37 -0.33 -9.74
N ALA A 80 1.01 -1.31 -10.39
CA ALA A 80 0.70 -1.69 -11.76
C ALA A 80 -0.70 -2.33 -11.91
N GLY A 81 -1.26 -2.88 -10.82
CA GLY A 81 -2.54 -3.59 -10.87
C GLY A 81 -2.40 -5.07 -11.22
N TYR A 82 -1.26 -5.70 -10.84
CA TYR A 82 -1.06 -7.12 -11.08
C TYR A 82 -2.07 -7.97 -10.31
N GLY A 83 -2.66 -8.96 -10.98
CA GLY A 83 -3.70 -9.84 -10.39
C GLY A 83 -5.14 -9.45 -10.76
N VAL A 84 -5.34 -8.41 -11.59
CA VAL A 84 -6.63 -8.11 -12.25
C VAL A 84 -6.46 -8.09 -13.76
N HIS A 85 -7.56 -8.26 -14.50
CA HIS A 85 -7.56 -8.40 -15.95
C HIS A 85 -8.20 -7.21 -16.66
N VAL A 86 -8.88 -6.35 -15.92
CA VAL A 86 -9.59 -5.18 -16.43
C VAL A 86 -8.89 -3.92 -15.93
N ASP A 87 -8.62 -2.98 -16.81
CA ASP A 87 -7.96 -1.70 -16.50
C ASP A 87 -8.68 -0.89 -15.43
N ALA A 88 -10.02 -0.86 -15.48
CA ALA A 88 -10.86 -0.21 -14.47
C ALA A 88 -10.74 -0.84 -13.06
N ASP A 89 -10.23 -2.05 -12.95
CA ASP A 89 -10.02 -2.74 -11.67
C ASP A 89 -8.67 -2.45 -11.02
N THR A 90 -7.76 -1.79 -11.74
CA THR A 90 -6.48 -1.37 -11.18
C THR A 90 -6.66 -0.31 -10.10
N PRO A 91 -5.75 -0.23 -9.12
CA PRO A 91 -5.81 0.81 -8.08
C PRO A 91 -5.68 2.21 -8.69
N ALA A 92 -4.89 2.35 -9.75
CA ALA A 92 -4.65 3.61 -10.45
C ALA A 92 -5.94 4.15 -11.09
N ALA A 93 -6.68 3.32 -11.85
CA ALA A 93 -7.94 3.70 -12.45
C ALA A 93 -9.01 4.05 -11.39
N LYS A 94 -9.10 3.26 -10.31
CA LYS A 94 -10.04 3.53 -9.21
C LYS A 94 -9.74 4.86 -8.51
N ILE A 95 -8.46 5.19 -8.30
CA ILE A 95 -8.07 6.49 -7.75
C ILE A 95 -8.38 7.60 -8.75
N ALA A 96 -8.08 7.42 -10.05
CA ALA A 96 -8.37 8.40 -11.09
C ALA A 96 -9.87 8.74 -11.18
N VAL A 97 -10.74 7.73 -11.21
CA VAL A 97 -12.21 7.93 -11.20
C VAL A 97 -12.66 8.61 -9.91
N GLY A 98 -12.08 8.24 -8.78
CA GLY A 98 -12.37 8.86 -7.49
C GLY A 98 -11.98 10.34 -7.44
N LEU A 99 -10.80 10.70 -7.95
CA LEU A 99 -10.34 12.08 -8.07
C LEU A 99 -11.18 12.86 -9.07
N SER A 100 -11.55 12.26 -10.22
CA SER A 100 -12.44 12.88 -11.19
C SER A 100 -13.79 13.28 -10.56
N ARG A 101 -14.37 12.40 -9.76
CA ARG A 101 -15.63 12.68 -9.04
C ARG A 101 -15.48 13.83 -8.04
N LEU A 102 -14.35 13.90 -7.33
CA LEU A 102 -14.12 14.91 -6.31
C LEU A 102 -13.75 16.27 -6.90
N SER A 103 -12.98 16.28 -7.98
CA SER A 103 -12.53 17.51 -8.65
C SER A 103 -13.53 18.06 -9.67
N GLN A 104 -14.48 17.23 -10.11
CA GLN A 104 -15.36 17.53 -11.25
C GLN A 104 -14.56 17.82 -12.54
N ARG A 105 -13.41 17.13 -12.70
CA ARG A 105 -12.50 17.23 -13.85
C ARG A 105 -12.15 15.82 -14.34
N PRO A 106 -11.88 15.62 -15.64
CA PRO A 106 -11.25 14.38 -16.10
C PRO A 106 -9.88 14.19 -15.44
N VAL A 107 -9.40 12.96 -15.37
CA VAL A 107 -8.07 12.64 -14.86
C VAL A 107 -7.28 11.92 -15.94
N ARG A 108 -6.19 12.50 -16.40
CA ARG A 108 -5.22 11.85 -17.27
C ARG A 108 -4.27 11.03 -16.40
N LEU A 109 -4.40 9.73 -16.48
CA LEU A 109 -3.58 8.78 -15.73
C LEU A 109 -2.38 8.35 -16.56
N ARG A 110 -1.20 8.41 -15.94
CA ARG A 110 0.04 7.83 -16.42
C ARG A 110 0.54 6.81 -15.41
N ASN A 111 0.48 5.52 -15.75
CA ASN A 111 0.96 4.45 -14.89
C ASN A 111 2.33 3.94 -15.39
N VAL A 112 3.38 4.20 -14.64
CA VAL A 112 4.76 3.76 -14.94
C VAL A 112 5.28 2.73 -13.93
N ALA A 113 4.39 2.21 -13.09
CA ALA A 113 4.72 1.15 -12.16
C ALA A 113 5.15 -0.13 -12.90
N MET A 114 6.06 -0.88 -12.30
CA MET A 114 6.64 -2.07 -12.93
C MET A 114 6.54 -3.28 -12.01
N VAL A 115 6.14 -4.40 -12.56
CA VAL A 115 6.15 -5.69 -11.85
C VAL A 115 7.58 -6.01 -11.41
N GLY A 116 7.74 -6.36 -10.13
CA GLY A 116 9.05 -6.69 -9.57
C GLY A 116 9.90 -5.49 -9.14
N ALA A 117 9.47 -4.25 -9.41
CA ALA A 117 10.24 -3.06 -9.06
C ALA A 117 10.52 -2.96 -7.55
N GLN A 118 11.70 -2.49 -7.22
CA GLN A 118 12.15 -2.13 -5.87
C GLN A 118 12.14 -0.61 -5.71
N THR A 119 12.33 -0.12 -4.51
CA THR A 119 12.41 1.32 -4.26
C THR A 119 13.54 2.00 -5.05
N SER A 120 14.60 1.27 -5.41
CA SER A 120 15.69 1.75 -6.27
C SER A 120 15.24 2.11 -7.69
N ASP A 121 14.15 1.53 -8.18
CA ASP A 121 13.63 1.78 -9.52
C ASP A 121 12.80 3.06 -9.63
N LEU A 122 12.41 3.66 -8.50
CA LEU A 122 11.55 4.84 -8.47
C LEU A 122 12.16 6.03 -9.22
N MET A 123 13.48 6.26 -9.13
CA MET A 123 14.13 7.35 -9.86
C MET A 123 13.91 7.27 -11.37
N ARG A 124 13.98 6.06 -11.94
CA ARG A 124 13.70 5.83 -13.36
C ARG A 124 12.22 6.09 -13.67
N GLN A 125 11.32 5.69 -12.78
CA GLN A 125 9.88 5.92 -12.95
C GLN A 125 9.54 7.41 -12.88
N VAL A 126 10.14 8.15 -11.93
CA VAL A 126 9.99 9.62 -11.84
C VAL A 126 10.45 10.29 -13.13
N ALA A 127 11.61 9.89 -13.68
CA ALA A 127 12.12 10.45 -14.93
C ALA A 127 11.17 10.26 -16.12
N LEU A 128 10.34 9.21 -16.11
CA LEU A 128 9.36 8.93 -17.17
C LEU A 128 8.13 9.83 -17.12
N VAL A 129 7.82 10.41 -15.94
CA VAL A 129 6.56 11.16 -15.75
C VAL A 129 6.77 12.65 -15.49
N VAL A 130 7.94 13.06 -15.00
CA VAL A 130 8.17 14.44 -14.57
C VAL A 130 8.00 15.47 -15.68
N SER A 131 8.30 15.09 -16.93
CA SER A 131 8.10 15.94 -18.11
C SER A 131 6.63 16.20 -18.44
N GLU A 132 5.74 15.32 -17.99
CA GLU A 132 4.27 15.46 -18.16
C GLU A 132 3.66 16.39 -17.10
N ARG A 133 4.46 16.87 -16.15
CA ARG A 133 4.06 17.74 -15.03
C ARG A 133 2.83 17.23 -14.28
N PRO A 134 2.92 16.05 -13.65
CA PRO A 134 1.78 15.53 -12.89
C PRO A 134 1.39 16.49 -11.76
N ASP A 135 0.09 16.66 -11.56
CA ASP A 135 -0.45 17.35 -10.38
C ASP A 135 -0.22 16.51 -9.12
N LEU A 136 -0.27 15.18 -9.27
CA LEU A 136 -0.12 14.24 -8.17
C LEU A 136 0.61 12.98 -8.62
N ALA A 137 1.54 12.52 -7.79
CA ALA A 137 2.13 11.18 -7.86
C ALA A 137 1.61 10.29 -6.72
N VAL A 138 1.04 9.14 -7.05
CA VAL A 138 0.70 8.10 -6.07
C VAL A 138 1.71 6.97 -6.18
N ILE A 139 2.31 6.60 -5.06
CA ILE A 139 3.41 5.64 -5.00
C ILE A 139 2.98 4.44 -4.15
N MET A 140 3.16 3.22 -4.67
CA MET A 140 2.99 1.98 -3.91
C MET A 140 4.19 1.07 -4.18
N VAL A 141 5.08 0.89 -3.18
CA VAL A 141 6.33 0.14 -3.34
C VAL A 141 6.83 -0.39 -2.00
N GLY A 142 7.61 -1.48 -2.05
CA GLY A 142 8.35 -1.96 -0.89
C GLY A 142 8.19 -3.46 -0.61
N ALA A 143 7.21 -4.15 -1.19
CA ALA A 143 7.07 -5.58 -1.04
C ALA A 143 8.31 -6.32 -1.59
N ASN A 144 8.83 -5.88 -2.74
CA ASN A 144 10.03 -6.45 -3.34
C ASN A 144 11.30 -6.14 -2.55
N ASP A 145 11.41 -4.98 -1.92
CA ASP A 145 12.53 -4.67 -1.03
C ASP A 145 12.61 -5.69 0.11
N VAL A 146 11.47 -6.01 0.73
CA VAL A 146 11.40 -7.00 1.83
C VAL A 146 11.74 -8.40 1.32
N THR A 147 11.17 -8.84 0.19
CA THR A 147 11.39 -10.18 -0.36
C THR A 147 12.81 -10.39 -0.87
N HIS A 148 13.49 -9.32 -1.31
CA HIS A 148 14.90 -9.31 -1.70
C HIS A 148 15.84 -8.96 -0.54
N ARG A 149 15.31 -8.78 0.68
CA ARG A 149 16.09 -8.49 1.90
C ARG A 149 16.88 -7.19 1.83
N ILE A 150 16.39 -6.20 1.09
CA ILE A 150 16.98 -4.87 1.06
C ILE A 150 16.81 -4.23 2.44
N ARG A 151 17.85 -3.57 2.92
CA ARG A 151 17.79 -2.88 4.21
C ARG A 151 16.83 -1.68 4.12
N ALA A 152 16.00 -1.47 5.13
CA ALA A 152 15.07 -0.34 5.16
C ALA A 152 15.79 1.02 4.98
N SER A 153 17.02 1.17 5.50
CA SER A 153 17.84 2.38 5.31
C SER A 153 18.26 2.60 3.86
N GLU A 154 18.49 1.53 3.11
CA GLU A 154 18.83 1.58 1.70
C GLU A 154 17.60 1.93 0.86
N SER A 155 16.47 1.25 1.08
CA SER A 155 15.20 1.59 0.44
C SER A 155 14.81 3.06 0.68
N VAL A 156 14.94 3.54 1.93
CA VAL A 156 14.63 4.95 2.28
C VAL A 156 15.57 5.93 1.58
N ARG A 157 16.84 5.59 1.39
CA ARG A 157 17.77 6.44 0.64
C ARG A 157 17.30 6.64 -0.81
N HIS A 158 16.89 5.56 -1.48
CA HIS A 158 16.35 5.61 -2.84
C HIS A 158 15.01 6.35 -2.88
N LEU A 159 14.14 6.10 -1.90
CA LEU A 159 12.88 6.81 -1.77
C LEU A 159 13.10 8.33 -1.65
N ASN A 160 14.00 8.75 -0.75
CA ASN A 160 14.30 10.18 -0.56
C ASN A 160 14.78 10.85 -1.85
N ALA A 161 15.60 10.16 -2.66
CA ALA A 161 16.04 10.70 -3.95
C ALA A 161 14.86 10.91 -4.91
N ALA A 162 13.95 9.93 -5.00
CA ALA A 162 12.74 10.02 -5.84
C ALA A 162 11.79 11.12 -5.36
N LEU A 163 11.58 11.24 -4.03
CA LEU A 163 10.74 12.29 -3.45
C LEU A 163 11.33 13.68 -3.65
N ALA A 164 12.66 13.83 -3.57
CA ALA A 164 13.33 15.09 -3.85
C ALA A 164 13.10 15.52 -5.31
N ALA A 165 13.27 14.61 -6.27
CA ALA A 165 13.03 14.89 -7.69
C ALA A 165 11.57 15.26 -7.98
N LEU A 166 10.58 14.61 -7.34
CA LEU A 166 9.17 15.01 -7.43
C LEU A 166 8.93 16.39 -6.83
N SER A 167 9.51 16.68 -5.66
CA SER A 167 9.39 18.01 -5.01
C SER A 167 10.02 19.11 -5.85
N GLU A 168 11.20 18.88 -6.43
CA GLU A 168 11.87 19.82 -7.33
C GLU A 168 11.06 20.12 -8.59
N ALA A 169 10.29 19.12 -9.07
CA ALA A 169 9.37 19.27 -10.18
C ALA A 169 8.02 19.89 -9.78
N GLY A 170 7.80 20.21 -8.50
CA GLY A 170 6.54 20.77 -7.99
C GLY A 170 5.39 19.78 -7.97
N VAL A 171 5.66 18.48 -7.96
CA VAL A 171 4.65 17.41 -7.96
C VAL A 171 4.30 17.05 -6.53
N ASP A 172 3.02 17.12 -6.18
CA ASP A 172 2.52 16.58 -4.93
C ASP A 172 2.56 15.04 -4.93
N PHE A 173 2.76 14.44 -3.76
CA PHE A 173 2.84 12.99 -3.69
C PHE A 173 2.19 12.38 -2.45
N VAL A 174 1.61 11.19 -2.67
CA VAL A 174 1.06 10.30 -1.65
C VAL A 174 1.69 8.94 -1.78
N LEU A 175 2.18 8.39 -0.67
CA LEU A 175 2.74 7.05 -0.64
C LEU A 175 1.86 6.13 0.18
N GLY A 176 1.38 5.04 -0.45
CA GLY A 176 0.92 3.85 0.24
C GLY A 176 2.13 3.06 0.74
N THR A 177 2.27 2.93 2.06
CA THR A 177 3.46 2.27 2.64
C THR A 177 3.48 0.77 2.33
N CYS A 178 4.66 0.17 2.45
CA CYS A 178 4.84 -1.27 2.29
C CYS A 178 3.74 -2.07 3.02
N PRO A 179 3.05 -2.99 2.32
CA PRO A 179 2.01 -3.82 2.92
C PRO A 179 2.59 -4.80 3.95
N ASP A 180 1.78 -5.26 4.92
CA ASP A 180 2.21 -6.28 5.90
C ASP A 180 2.28 -7.67 5.25
N LEU A 181 3.47 -8.05 4.80
CA LEU A 181 3.69 -9.36 4.16
C LEU A 181 3.45 -10.55 5.10
N GLY A 182 3.30 -10.31 6.40
CA GLY A 182 2.89 -11.33 7.35
C GLY A 182 1.43 -11.75 7.24
N THR A 183 0.65 -11.12 6.37
CA THR A 183 -0.75 -11.48 6.09
C THR A 183 -0.88 -12.49 4.95
N ILE A 184 0.18 -12.66 4.18
CA ILE A 184 0.24 -13.56 3.02
C ILE A 184 0.20 -15.01 3.51
N ARG A 185 -0.90 -15.71 3.20
CA ARG A 185 -1.18 -17.06 3.70
C ARG A 185 -0.19 -18.14 3.25
N PRO A 186 0.27 -18.16 2.00
CA PRO A 186 1.26 -19.15 1.53
C PRO A 186 2.58 -19.13 2.30
N ILE A 187 2.90 -18.06 3.02
CA ILE A 187 4.13 -17.95 3.81
C ILE A 187 3.91 -18.63 5.18
N ALA A 188 4.71 -19.64 5.51
CA ALA A 188 4.64 -20.35 6.78
C ALA A 188 5.43 -19.63 7.91
N GLN A 189 5.32 -20.11 9.14
CA GLN A 189 6.17 -19.67 10.26
C GLN A 189 7.50 -20.44 10.23
N PRO A 190 8.63 -19.81 10.57
CA PRO A 190 8.83 -18.47 11.12
C PRO A 190 8.97 -17.35 10.09
N LEU A 191 9.05 -17.67 8.78
CA LEU A 191 9.25 -16.68 7.71
C LEU A 191 8.16 -15.60 7.71
N ARG A 192 6.90 -15.97 7.97
CA ARG A 192 5.77 -15.03 8.07
C ARG A 192 5.98 -13.98 9.16
N TRP A 193 6.46 -14.37 10.32
CA TRP A 193 6.78 -13.43 11.40
C TRP A 193 7.89 -12.46 11.00
N LEU A 194 8.95 -12.98 10.35
CA LEU A 194 10.05 -12.15 9.86
C LEU A 194 9.59 -11.17 8.79
N ALA A 195 8.81 -11.63 7.81
CA ALA A 195 8.23 -10.80 6.76
C ALA A 195 7.38 -9.66 7.35
N ARG A 196 6.53 -9.98 8.32
CA ARG A 196 5.75 -8.97 9.07
C ARG A 196 6.63 -7.93 9.76
N ARG A 197 7.66 -8.35 10.43
CA ARG A 197 8.57 -7.45 11.14
C ARG A 197 9.29 -6.51 10.17
N LEU A 198 9.82 -7.05 9.08
CA LEU A 198 10.57 -6.30 8.08
C LEU A 198 9.68 -5.31 7.32
N SER A 199 8.49 -5.74 6.86
CA SER A 199 7.56 -4.87 6.16
C SER A 199 7.05 -3.72 7.03
N ARG A 200 6.75 -3.96 8.30
CA ARG A 200 6.36 -2.89 9.26
C ARG A 200 7.49 -1.92 9.55
N THR A 201 8.72 -2.42 9.64
CA THR A 201 9.91 -1.55 9.82
C THR A 201 10.10 -0.66 8.60
N LEU A 202 10.00 -1.22 7.39
CA LEU A 202 10.08 -0.47 6.15
C LEU A 202 8.94 0.55 6.03
N ALA A 203 7.70 0.15 6.28
CA ALA A 203 6.53 1.03 6.25
C ALA A 203 6.67 2.24 7.18
N ALA A 204 7.17 2.03 8.40
CA ALA A 204 7.43 3.13 9.33
C ALA A 204 8.54 4.06 8.82
N ALA A 205 9.60 3.51 8.25
CA ALA A 205 10.70 4.30 7.69
C ALA A 205 10.27 5.09 6.45
N GLN A 206 9.47 4.49 5.58
CA GLN A 206 8.85 5.17 4.42
C GLN A 206 7.97 6.34 4.87
N ALA A 207 7.12 6.14 5.88
CA ALA A 207 6.25 7.21 6.39
C ALA A 207 7.06 8.39 6.95
N VAL A 208 8.19 8.13 7.62
CA VAL A 208 9.10 9.19 8.10
C VAL A 208 9.69 9.98 6.93
N ALA A 209 10.16 9.28 5.89
CA ALA A 209 10.76 9.88 4.70
C ALA A 209 9.77 10.77 3.96
N VAL A 210 8.57 10.25 3.68
CA VAL A 210 7.52 10.97 2.95
C VAL A 210 7.06 12.22 3.68
N VAL A 211 6.81 12.12 4.99
CA VAL A 211 6.41 13.28 5.81
C VAL A 211 7.55 14.30 5.91
N GLY A 212 8.79 13.84 5.99
CA GLY A 212 9.98 14.70 5.97
C GLY A 212 10.11 15.48 4.66
N ALA A 213 9.71 14.90 3.54
CA ALA A 213 9.68 15.53 2.22
C ALA A 213 8.40 16.36 1.95
N GLY A 214 7.50 16.52 2.92
CA GLY A 214 6.28 17.31 2.79
C GLY A 214 5.06 16.56 2.23
N GLY A 215 5.21 15.28 1.88
CA GLY A 215 4.12 14.45 1.35
C GLY A 215 3.23 13.80 2.42
N ARG A 216 2.38 12.91 1.98
CA ARG A 216 1.41 12.16 2.80
C ARG A 216 1.69 10.67 2.73
N ALA A 217 1.76 10.01 3.87
CA ALA A 217 1.96 8.57 3.96
C ALA A 217 0.71 7.90 4.50
N VAL A 218 0.22 6.90 3.77
CA VAL A 218 -0.97 6.11 4.12
C VAL A 218 -0.54 4.70 4.43
N SER A 219 -0.86 4.21 5.62
CA SER A 219 -0.54 2.83 6.00
C SER A 219 -1.40 1.84 5.22
N LEU A 220 -0.78 1.07 4.34
CA LEU A 220 -1.37 -0.08 3.68
C LEU A 220 -1.16 -1.38 4.47
N GLY A 221 -0.37 -1.33 5.56
CA GLY A 221 0.12 -2.50 6.29
C GLY A 221 -0.93 -3.51 6.68
N ASP A 222 -2.08 -3.04 7.14
CA ASP A 222 -3.16 -3.93 7.58
C ASP A 222 -4.43 -3.81 6.72
N ILE A 223 -4.43 -3.03 5.64
CA ILE A 223 -5.56 -3.06 4.70
C ILE A 223 -5.69 -4.45 4.12
N LEU A 224 -4.54 -5.11 3.93
CA LEU A 224 -4.43 -6.52 3.59
C LEU A 224 -4.44 -7.44 4.84
N GLY A 225 -4.49 -6.90 6.07
CA GLY A 225 -4.24 -7.66 7.29
C GLY A 225 -5.38 -8.55 7.76
N ARG A 226 -6.30 -8.00 8.53
CA ARG A 226 -7.35 -8.83 9.14
C ARG A 226 -8.48 -9.15 8.18
N GLU A 227 -8.93 -8.17 7.37
CA GLU A 227 -9.98 -8.38 6.39
C GLU A 227 -9.48 -9.33 5.30
N PHE A 228 -8.27 -9.11 4.79
CA PHE A 228 -7.64 -9.97 3.79
C PHE A 228 -7.26 -11.36 4.36
N ALA A 229 -6.77 -11.44 5.60
CA ALA A 229 -6.52 -12.73 6.22
C ALA A 229 -7.81 -13.54 6.43
N ALA A 230 -8.97 -12.89 6.60
CA ALA A 230 -10.26 -13.55 6.79
C ALA A 230 -10.96 -13.90 5.46
N ARG A 231 -10.73 -13.14 4.39
CA ARG A 231 -11.47 -13.22 3.13
C ARG A 231 -10.54 -13.50 1.96
N ARG A 232 -10.68 -14.67 1.34
CA ARG A 232 -9.89 -15.04 0.14
C ARG A 232 -10.16 -14.14 -1.06
N GLU A 233 -11.36 -13.61 -1.17
CA GLU A 233 -11.83 -12.76 -2.26
C GLU A 233 -11.04 -11.45 -2.45
N PHE A 234 -10.27 -11.03 -1.43
CA PHE A 234 -9.41 -9.85 -1.54
C PHE A 234 -8.08 -10.13 -2.26
N PHE A 235 -7.72 -11.41 -2.43
CA PHE A 235 -6.54 -11.82 -3.17
C PHE A 235 -6.93 -12.35 -4.54
N SER A 236 -6.07 -12.13 -5.53
CA SER A 236 -6.14 -12.79 -6.81
C SER A 236 -5.82 -14.29 -6.69
N ASP A 237 -5.89 -15.01 -7.78
CA ASP A 237 -5.66 -16.45 -7.82
C ASP A 237 -4.28 -16.87 -7.32
N ASP A 238 -3.27 -15.99 -7.46
CA ASP A 238 -1.92 -16.19 -6.96
C ASP A 238 -1.80 -16.11 -5.42
N GLN A 239 -2.87 -15.72 -4.72
CA GLN A 239 -2.97 -15.57 -3.26
C GLN A 239 -1.92 -14.61 -2.66
N PHE A 240 -1.36 -13.76 -3.49
CA PHE A 240 -0.33 -12.78 -3.13
C PHE A 240 -0.74 -11.36 -3.46
N HIS A 241 -1.15 -11.10 -4.70
CA HIS A 241 -1.59 -9.79 -5.15
C HIS A 241 -3.07 -9.57 -4.83
N PRO A 242 -3.49 -8.31 -4.65
CA PRO A 242 -4.89 -8.00 -4.47
C PRO A 242 -5.75 -8.35 -5.69
N SER A 243 -6.97 -8.78 -5.45
CA SER A 243 -8.04 -8.87 -6.45
C SER A 243 -8.62 -7.49 -6.77
N ALA A 244 -9.60 -7.41 -7.68
CA ALA A 244 -10.35 -6.20 -7.98
C ALA A 244 -10.97 -5.55 -6.71
N ILE A 245 -11.52 -6.38 -5.80
CA ILE A 245 -12.07 -5.93 -4.51
C ILE A 245 -10.95 -5.42 -3.60
N GLY A 246 -9.81 -6.12 -3.59
CA GLY A 246 -8.63 -5.72 -2.83
C GLY A 246 -8.08 -4.37 -3.27
N TYR A 247 -8.00 -4.13 -4.58
CA TYR A 247 -7.56 -2.84 -5.13
C TYR A 247 -8.58 -1.74 -4.92
N ALA A 248 -9.89 -2.04 -5.00
CA ALA A 248 -10.92 -1.07 -4.64
C ALA A 248 -10.73 -0.59 -3.20
N ARG A 249 -10.46 -1.53 -2.28
CA ARG A 249 -10.21 -1.19 -0.88
C ARG A 249 -8.94 -0.36 -0.68
N ALA A 250 -7.85 -0.69 -1.38
CA ALA A 250 -6.62 0.11 -1.33
C ALA A 250 -6.86 1.54 -1.88
N ALA A 251 -7.58 1.67 -2.98
CA ALA A 251 -7.95 2.96 -3.57
C ALA A 251 -8.82 3.80 -2.62
N GLU A 252 -9.83 3.22 -1.98
CA GLU A 252 -10.68 3.89 -0.99
C GLU A 252 -9.88 4.52 0.15
N VAL A 253 -8.78 3.88 0.56
CA VAL A 253 -7.95 4.36 1.65
C VAL A 253 -6.96 5.43 1.18
N LEU A 254 -6.46 5.32 -0.05
CA LEU A 254 -5.52 6.28 -0.64
C LEU A 254 -6.22 7.56 -1.12
N LEU A 255 -7.43 7.43 -1.67
CA LEU A 255 -8.17 8.52 -2.33
C LEU A 255 -8.34 9.77 -1.46
N PRO A 256 -8.73 9.69 -0.18
CA PRO A 256 -8.86 10.89 0.64
C PRO A 256 -7.55 11.63 0.85
N SER A 257 -6.42 10.92 0.91
CA SER A 257 -5.09 11.53 1.04
C SER A 257 -4.62 12.12 -0.29
N ALA A 258 -4.95 11.47 -1.41
CA ALA A 258 -4.73 11.98 -2.75
C ALA A 258 -5.53 13.27 -3.01
N ALA A 259 -6.81 13.29 -2.67
CA ALA A 259 -7.65 14.48 -2.75
C ALA A 259 -7.13 15.63 -1.89
N ALA A 260 -6.71 15.33 -0.65
CA ALA A 260 -6.17 16.34 0.26
C ALA A 260 -4.80 16.88 -0.20
N ALA A 261 -3.99 16.11 -0.92
CA ALA A 261 -2.75 16.60 -1.53
C ALA A 261 -3.04 17.64 -2.61
N LEU A 262 -4.08 17.43 -3.40
CA LEU A 262 -4.54 18.35 -4.44
C LEU A 262 -5.38 19.53 -3.91
N GLY A 263 -5.49 19.70 -2.58
CA GLY A 263 -6.34 20.74 -1.98
C GLY A 263 -7.84 20.54 -2.22
N LEU A 264 -8.26 19.39 -2.75
CA LEU A 264 -9.67 19.04 -2.90
C LEU A 264 -10.21 18.75 -1.50
N THR A 265 -11.02 19.67 -0.98
CA THR A 265 -11.71 19.48 0.30
C THR A 265 -12.75 18.40 0.15
N THR A 266 -12.47 17.24 0.69
CA THR A 266 -13.54 16.34 1.05
C THR A 266 -14.32 17.03 2.18
N VAL A 267 -15.60 17.27 1.96
CA VAL A 267 -16.55 17.71 3.01
C VAL A 267 -16.19 16.97 4.29
N SER A 268 -15.99 17.73 5.37
CA SER A 268 -15.54 17.24 6.68
C SER A 268 -16.19 15.91 7.03
N GLN A 269 -15.46 14.82 6.84
CA GLN A 269 -15.86 13.59 7.48
C GLN A 269 -15.76 13.83 8.99
N PRO A 270 -16.82 13.56 9.76
CA PRO A 270 -16.79 13.74 11.20
C PRO A 270 -15.55 13.01 11.75
N ALA A 271 -14.79 13.69 12.58
CA ALA A 271 -13.60 13.16 13.22
C ALA A 271 -13.98 11.83 13.91
N GLY A 272 -13.57 10.72 13.33
CA GLY A 272 -13.81 9.42 13.94
C GLY A 272 -13.04 9.32 15.26
N PRO A 273 -13.39 8.40 16.17
CA PRO A 273 -12.83 8.30 17.53
C PRO A 273 -11.31 8.10 17.59
N PHE A 274 -10.65 8.03 16.46
CA PHE A 274 -9.19 7.82 16.33
C PHE A 274 -8.45 8.99 15.67
N THR A 275 -9.10 10.11 15.37
CA THR A 275 -8.40 11.30 14.90
C THR A 275 -7.64 11.91 16.08
N SER A 276 -6.33 11.67 16.12
CA SER A 276 -5.48 12.32 17.11
C SER A 276 -5.15 13.73 16.62
N THR A 277 -5.85 14.73 17.15
CA THR A 277 -5.50 16.16 16.96
C THR A 277 -4.13 16.50 17.54
N ARG A 278 -3.60 15.66 18.42
CA ARG A 278 -2.32 15.88 19.08
C ARG A 278 -1.15 15.52 18.17
N ALA A 279 -0.34 16.50 17.82
CA ALA A 279 0.92 16.29 17.11
C ALA A 279 1.89 15.41 17.94
N ARG A 280 2.64 14.56 17.24
CA ARG A 280 3.64 13.63 17.82
C ARG A 280 4.93 13.70 17.02
N PRO A 281 6.09 13.33 17.58
CA PRO A 281 7.29 13.13 16.78
C PRO A 281 7.00 12.16 15.62
N VAL A 282 7.45 12.51 14.40
CA VAL A 282 7.11 11.77 13.19
C VAL A 282 7.45 10.29 13.25
N ALA A 283 8.60 9.94 13.87
CA ALA A 283 8.98 8.54 14.03
C ALA A 283 7.99 7.74 14.90
N ARG A 284 7.42 8.35 15.96
CA ARG A 284 6.39 7.71 16.79
C ARG A 284 5.05 7.62 16.07
N ALA A 285 4.71 8.64 15.27
CA ALA A 285 3.52 8.62 14.44
C ALA A 285 3.59 7.52 13.39
N ALA A 286 4.71 7.43 12.67
CA ALA A 286 4.98 6.43 11.64
C ALA A 286 4.97 5.00 12.19
N ALA A 287 5.65 4.74 13.32
CA ALA A 287 5.65 3.43 13.96
C ALA A 287 4.25 2.99 14.40
N ARG A 288 3.42 3.92 14.88
CA ARG A 288 2.04 3.64 15.24
C ARG A 288 1.16 3.40 14.00
N ALA A 289 1.35 4.20 12.95
CA ALA A 289 0.62 4.05 11.69
C ALA A 289 0.91 2.69 11.04
N ALA A 290 2.16 2.24 11.04
CA ALA A 290 2.56 0.96 10.46
C ALA A 290 1.85 -0.26 11.08
N SER A 291 1.25 -0.12 12.27
CA SER A 291 0.44 -1.15 12.92
C SER A 291 -1.06 -0.88 12.88
N LEU A 292 -1.50 0.20 12.23
CA LEU A 292 -2.90 0.63 12.16
C LEU A 292 -3.29 0.92 10.70
N PRO A 293 -4.06 0.03 10.07
CA PRO A 293 -4.47 0.19 8.66
C PRO A 293 -5.28 1.46 8.44
N GLY A 294 -5.15 2.02 7.25
CA GLY A 294 -5.86 3.21 6.84
C GLY A 294 -5.51 4.46 7.67
N THR A 295 -4.37 4.42 8.37
CA THR A 295 -3.88 5.59 9.11
C THR A 295 -2.98 6.41 8.20
N GLU A 296 -3.35 7.66 8.00
CA GLU A 296 -2.53 8.67 7.34
C GLU A 296 -1.56 9.29 8.34
N VAL A 297 -0.32 9.51 7.90
CA VAL A 297 0.68 10.31 8.60
C VAL A 297 0.97 11.54 7.74
N VAL A 298 0.75 12.72 8.30
CA VAL A 298 1.00 13.99 7.62
C VAL A 298 1.77 14.93 8.54
N GLY A 299 2.62 15.78 7.96
CA GLY A 299 3.36 16.78 8.69
C GLY A 299 2.45 17.70 9.52
N ALA A 300 2.90 18.08 10.71
CA ALA A 300 2.20 19.01 11.58
C ALA A 300 3.16 20.06 12.12
N GLU A 301 2.68 21.30 12.15
CA GLU A 301 3.35 22.39 12.81
C GLU A 301 2.94 22.46 14.28
N VAL A 302 3.90 22.67 15.16
CA VAL A 302 3.68 22.85 16.60
C VAL A 302 4.40 24.12 17.03
N ARG A 303 3.64 25.13 17.47
CA ARG A 303 4.16 26.42 17.93
C ARG A 303 5.06 27.14 16.92
N GLY A 304 4.73 27.09 15.63
CA GLY A 304 5.53 27.69 14.55
C GLY A 304 6.80 26.92 14.16
N GLU A 305 7.12 25.82 14.86
CA GLU A 305 8.29 25.00 14.55
C GLU A 305 7.88 23.70 13.85
N ARG A 306 8.34 23.50 12.63
CA ARG A 306 8.28 22.21 11.93
C ARG A 306 9.41 21.29 12.36
N THR A 307 10.49 21.83 12.88
CA THR A 307 11.67 21.07 13.30
C THR A 307 12.11 21.50 14.69
N GLY A 308 12.15 20.57 15.62
CA GLY A 308 12.68 20.73 16.95
C GLY A 308 13.72 19.67 17.26
N ARG A 309 14.36 19.73 18.45
CA ARG A 309 15.36 18.73 18.93
C ARG A 309 14.89 17.26 18.86
N ARG A 310 13.60 17.00 18.59
CA ARG A 310 12.98 15.66 18.50
C ARG A 310 12.49 15.30 17.09
N GLY A 311 12.95 16.04 16.04
CA GLY A 311 12.54 15.85 14.66
C GLY A 311 11.17 16.48 14.32
N PRO A 312 10.74 16.42 13.04
CA PRO A 312 9.47 17.01 12.62
C PRO A 312 8.28 16.36 13.33
N TRP A 313 7.22 17.16 13.45
CA TRP A 313 5.97 16.71 14.05
C TRP A 313 5.02 16.18 12.99
N ALA A 314 4.20 15.20 13.37
CA ALA A 314 3.18 14.64 12.50
C ALA A 314 1.85 14.44 13.24
N ARG A 315 0.76 14.46 12.48
CA ARG A 315 -0.58 14.07 12.90
C ARG A 315 -0.92 12.71 12.31
N LEU A 316 -1.72 11.96 13.04
CA LEU A 316 -2.31 10.71 12.60
C LEU A 316 -3.79 10.92 12.37
N THR A 317 -4.26 10.60 11.19
CA THR A 317 -5.68 10.58 10.85
C THR A 317 -6.06 9.17 10.43
N ARG A 318 -6.97 8.54 11.13
CA ARG A 318 -7.51 7.24 10.71
C ARG A 318 -8.72 7.48 9.84
N ARG A 319 -8.67 7.02 8.62
CA ARG A 319 -9.77 7.02 7.68
C ARG A 319 -10.66 5.83 7.98
N ARG A 320 -11.93 6.07 8.29
CA ARG A 320 -12.95 5.02 8.40
C ARG A 320 -13.48 4.78 6.99
N THR A 321 -13.37 3.59 6.51
CA THR A 321 -14.09 3.15 5.34
C THR A 321 -15.47 2.73 5.82
N GLU A 322 -16.49 3.52 5.55
CA GLU A 322 -17.85 3.01 5.56
C GLU A 322 -18.00 2.12 4.34
N THR A 323 -18.29 0.86 4.59
CA THR A 323 -18.69 -0.08 3.55
C THR A 323 -20.06 0.35 3.09
N VAL A 324 -20.13 1.20 2.07
CA VAL A 324 -21.36 1.35 1.29
C VAL A 324 -21.47 0.08 0.46
N ILE A 325 -22.08 -0.93 1.02
CA ILE A 325 -22.62 -2.04 0.24
C ILE A 325 -23.77 -1.39 -0.54
N PRO A 326 -23.72 -1.31 -1.88
CA PRO A 326 -24.90 -0.98 -2.63
C PRO A 326 -25.90 -2.10 -2.38
N THR A 327 -26.91 -1.84 -1.56
CA THR A 327 -28.10 -2.66 -1.51
C THR A 327 -28.74 -2.52 -2.89
N THR A 328 -28.49 -3.49 -3.76
CA THR A 328 -29.37 -3.78 -4.87
C THR A 328 -30.70 -4.16 -4.27
N SER A 329 -31.57 -3.18 -4.15
CA SER A 329 -32.99 -3.43 -3.89
C SER A 329 -33.56 -4.09 -5.14
N THR A 330 -33.46 -5.41 -5.17
CA THR A 330 -34.29 -6.25 -6.05
C THR A 330 -35.62 -6.49 -5.31
N ASP A 331 -36.40 -5.43 -5.16
CA ASP A 331 -37.84 -5.58 -4.92
C ASP A 331 -38.52 -5.77 -6.29
N ALA A 332 -38.37 -6.94 -6.87
CA ALA A 332 -39.31 -7.45 -7.84
C ALA A 332 -40.35 -8.24 -7.05
N ASP A 333 -41.50 -7.63 -6.84
CA ASP A 333 -42.68 -8.31 -6.32
C ASP A 333 -43.09 -9.44 -7.28
N PRO A 334 -43.09 -10.73 -6.83
CA PRO A 334 -43.40 -11.84 -7.72
C PRO A 334 -44.91 -12.04 -7.94
N ARG A 335 -45.76 -11.06 -7.69
CA ARG A 335 -47.24 -11.20 -7.72
C ARG A 335 -47.98 -10.35 -8.75
N GLN A 336 -47.34 -9.88 -9.82
CA GLN A 336 -48.10 -9.31 -10.94
C GLN A 336 -48.24 -10.34 -12.08
N PRO A 337 -49.49 -10.81 -12.35
CA PRO A 337 -49.74 -11.68 -13.51
C PRO A 337 -49.70 -10.83 -14.80
N ALA A 338 -48.99 -11.37 -15.81
CA ALA A 338 -48.93 -10.83 -17.15
C ALA A 338 -50.32 -10.73 -17.79
N THR A 339 -50.81 -9.52 -18.04
CA THR A 339 -51.98 -9.29 -18.90
C THR A 339 -51.55 -9.45 -20.38
N MET A 340 -51.99 -10.52 -20.98
CA MET A 340 -51.96 -10.80 -22.38
C MET A 340 -52.86 -9.80 -23.12
N GLY A 341 -52.28 -8.81 -23.80
CA GLY A 341 -52.99 -7.98 -24.79
C GLY A 341 -53.13 -8.74 -26.10
N ARG A 342 -54.34 -9.15 -26.41
CA ARG A 342 -54.81 -9.71 -27.66
C ARG A 342 -54.99 -8.57 -28.64
N THR A 343 -54.16 -8.47 -29.67
CA THR A 343 -54.43 -7.61 -30.84
C THR A 343 -55.31 -8.39 -31.80
N ASP A 344 -56.54 -7.88 -31.94
CA ASP A 344 -57.47 -8.32 -32.97
C ASP A 344 -57.14 -7.60 -34.27
N GLN A 345 -56.98 -8.41 -35.35
CA GLN A 345 -56.92 -7.93 -36.72
C GLN A 345 -58.28 -8.14 -37.35
N SER A 346 -58.87 -7.09 -37.83
CA SER A 346 -59.88 -7.20 -38.88
C SER A 346 -60.03 -5.88 -39.65
N VAL A 347 -59.90 -6.03 -40.96
CA VAL A 347 -60.22 -5.25 -42.17
C VAL A 347 -59.18 -4.27 -42.61
#